data_fcf44ff66b5af4e5750795490765fac2
#
_entry.id   fcf44ff66b5af4e5750795490765fac2
#
_cell.length_a   1.000
_cell.length_b   1.000
_cell.length_c   1.000
_cell.angle_alpha   90.00
_cell.angle_beta   90.00
_cell.angle_gamma   90.00
#
_symmetry.space_group_name_H-M   'P 1'
#
loop_
_entity.id
_entity.type
_entity.pdbx_description
1 polymer ?
#
loop_
_entity_poly.entity_id
_entity_poly.type
_entity_poly.pdbx_seq_one_letter_code
_entity_poly.pdbx_strand_id
1 'polypeptide(L)'
;MASIGGSLRIIKDAGFECGIVHCANTPSSMLDPSMHFDMIRAGVGLYGMQPCELSGRVMQLDPVMSVHARVTRVAHPAMGEGVGYGFTYRVPRTRVQICTLPIGYADGLSRTLSNRMDVLYRGERVHQVGNICMDQFMVAIQSNPAHEIPEAEYGDEMIIVGRDGDAEITMDEMARLRGTINYEVACGFGMRLDKVYV
;
A
#
# COMPACT_ATOMS: atom_id res chain seq x y z
N MET A 1 25.38 4.60 -27.62
CA MET A 1 25.13 5.52 -26.51
C MET A 1 26.44 5.82 -25.81
N ALA A 2 26.78 7.09 -25.56
CA ALA A 2 27.92 7.42 -24.73
C ALA A 2 27.60 6.98 -23.28
N SER A 3 28.52 6.24 -22.64
CA SER A 3 28.39 5.92 -21.22
C SER A 3 28.60 7.20 -20.40
N ILE A 4 28.02 7.26 -19.18
CA ILE A 4 28.23 8.40 -18.26
C ILE A 4 29.73 8.66 -18.09
N GLY A 5 30.55 7.62 -17.92
CA GLY A 5 32.00 7.74 -17.82
C GLY A 5 32.65 8.35 -19.08
N GLY A 6 32.10 8.06 -20.27
CA GLY A 6 32.55 8.69 -21.52
C GLY A 6 32.22 10.18 -21.57
N SER A 7 31.03 10.56 -21.14
CA SER A 7 30.61 11.98 -21.04
C SER A 7 31.46 12.76 -20.03
N LEU A 8 31.71 12.18 -18.86
CA LEU A 8 32.57 12.79 -17.84
C LEU A 8 34.00 13.03 -18.33
N ARG A 9 34.55 12.09 -19.14
CA ARG A 9 35.88 12.24 -19.76
C ARG A 9 35.88 13.43 -20.69
N ILE A 10 34.89 13.53 -21.60
CA ILE A 10 34.78 14.65 -22.56
C ILE A 10 34.73 15.99 -21.83
N ILE A 11 33.94 16.11 -20.76
CA ILE A 11 33.83 17.33 -19.96
C ILE A 11 35.17 17.69 -19.33
N LYS A 12 35.87 16.72 -18.77
CA LYS A 12 37.17 16.89 -18.14
C LYS A 12 38.27 17.26 -19.13
N ASP A 13 38.27 16.61 -20.32
CA ASP A 13 39.20 16.90 -21.40
C ASP A 13 38.99 18.32 -21.96
N ALA A 14 37.78 18.83 -21.87
CA ALA A 14 37.45 20.23 -22.23
C ALA A 14 37.81 21.25 -21.13
N GLY A 15 38.42 20.82 -20.03
CA GLY A 15 38.90 21.69 -18.95
C GLY A 15 37.84 22.10 -17.92
N PHE A 16 36.68 21.41 -17.90
CA PHE A 16 35.61 21.66 -16.92
C PHE A 16 35.65 20.64 -15.77
N GLU A 17 35.30 21.09 -14.57
CA GLU A 17 35.05 20.22 -13.44
C GLU A 17 33.57 19.94 -13.29
N CYS A 18 33.21 18.68 -12.99
CA CYS A 18 31.83 18.25 -12.91
C CYS A 18 31.21 18.46 -11.52
N GLY A 19 32.00 18.84 -10.50
CA GLY A 19 31.52 18.85 -9.12
C GLY A 19 31.08 17.45 -8.66
N ILE A 20 29.99 17.37 -7.89
CA ILE A 20 29.43 16.09 -7.43
C ILE A 20 28.71 15.38 -8.57
N VAL A 21 29.22 14.23 -8.95
CA VAL A 21 28.65 13.38 -9.99
C VAL A 21 27.70 12.35 -9.37
N HIS A 22 26.47 12.30 -9.90
CA HIS A 22 25.48 11.32 -9.43
C HIS A 22 24.53 10.92 -10.57
N CYS A 23 24.16 9.63 -10.63
CA CYS A 23 23.17 9.13 -11.59
C CYS A 23 22.24 8.07 -10.98
N ALA A 24 22.69 7.34 -9.94
CA ALA A 24 21.91 6.27 -9.37
C ALA A 24 20.70 6.77 -8.56
N ASN A 25 19.53 6.25 -8.90
CA ASN A 25 18.33 6.25 -8.06
C ASN A 25 18.31 5.01 -7.17
N THR A 26 17.24 4.75 -6.38
CA THR A 26 17.16 3.58 -5.51
C THR A 26 17.47 2.26 -6.23
N PRO A 27 16.78 1.86 -7.34
CA PRO A 27 17.09 0.59 -7.98
C PRO A 27 18.51 0.51 -8.52
N SER A 28 19.01 1.55 -9.17
CA SER A 28 20.37 1.56 -9.70
C SER A 28 21.42 1.49 -8.60
N SER A 29 21.19 2.15 -7.46
CA SER A 29 22.11 2.08 -6.31
C SER A 29 22.14 0.70 -5.65
N MET A 30 21.05 -0.06 -5.70
CA MET A 30 20.99 -1.42 -5.16
C MET A 30 21.59 -2.45 -6.11
N LEU A 31 21.44 -2.26 -7.43
CA LEU A 31 21.76 -3.28 -8.42
C LEU A 31 23.15 -3.13 -9.03
N ASP A 32 23.69 -1.92 -9.10
CA ASP A 32 24.97 -1.66 -9.77
C ASP A 32 25.81 -0.61 -9.03
N PRO A 33 26.75 -1.07 -8.16
CA PRO A 33 27.66 -0.17 -7.45
C PRO A 33 28.49 0.75 -8.36
N SER A 34 28.74 0.35 -9.62
CA SER A 34 29.50 1.19 -10.55
C SER A 34 28.79 2.50 -10.91
N MET A 35 27.48 2.60 -10.63
CA MET A 35 26.67 3.79 -10.85
C MET A 35 26.63 4.75 -9.66
N HIS A 36 27.29 4.43 -8.53
CA HIS A 36 27.25 5.27 -7.33
C HIS A 36 27.93 6.63 -7.54
N PHE A 37 29.08 6.66 -8.20
CA PHE A 37 29.92 7.84 -8.34
C PHE A 37 30.15 8.51 -6.97
N ASP A 38 29.96 9.84 -6.88
CA ASP A 38 30.17 10.60 -5.65
C ASP A 38 28.93 10.59 -4.74
N MET A 39 27.72 10.31 -5.30
CA MET A 39 26.47 10.38 -4.56
C MET A 39 25.39 9.50 -5.18
N ILE A 40 24.57 8.88 -4.35
CA ILE A 40 23.34 8.20 -4.75
C ILE A 40 22.09 9.02 -4.36
N ARG A 41 20.98 8.77 -5.04
CA ARG A 41 19.68 9.38 -4.72
C ARG A 41 18.71 8.29 -4.27
N ALA A 42 18.88 7.83 -3.04
CA ALA A 42 17.96 6.90 -2.43
C ALA A 42 16.61 7.59 -2.14
N GLY A 43 15.52 6.93 -2.53
CA GLY A 43 14.15 7.40 -2.30
C GLY A 43 13.33 6.31 -1.63
N VAL A 44 12.51 5.59 -2.39
CA VAL A 44 11.57 4.58 -1.89
C VAL A 44 12.20 3.50 -1.02
N GLY A 45 13.47 3.13 -1.28
CA GLY A 45 14.21 2.18 -0.45
C GLY A 45 14.41 2.64 1.00
N LEU A 46 14.47 3.96 1.27
CA LEU A 46 14.55 4.51 2.63
C LEU A 46 13.24 4.28 3.42
N TYR A 47 12.15 4.05 2.72
CA TYR A 47 10.85 3.74 3.31
C TYR A 47 10.58 2.22 3.37
N GLY A 48 11.61 1.41 3.13
CA GLY A 48 11.51 -0.04 3.19
C GLY A 48 10.72 -0.69 2.06
N MET A 49 10.48 0.03 0.96
CA MET A 49 9.73 -0.49 -0.19
C MET A 49 10.69 -0.88 -1.32
N GLN A 50 10.44 -2.05 -1.93
CA GLN A 50 11.24 -2.54 -3.04
C GLN A 50 10.98 -1.69 -4.30
N PRO A 51 12.02 -1.12 -4.93
CA PRO A 51 11.85 -0.32 -6.14
C PRO A 51 11.54 -1.15 -7.39
N CYS A 52 11.89 -2.43 -7.39
CA CYS A 52 11.60 -3.40 -8.45
C CYS A 52 11.84 -4.83 -7.93
N GLU A 53 11.37 -5.84 -8.66
CA GLU A 53 11.52 -7.25 -8.28
C GLU A 53 12.99 -7.69 -8.15
N LEU A 54 13.87 -7.17 -9.01
CA LEU A 54 15.30 -7.54 -9.00
C LEU A 54 16.02 -7.06 -7.74
N SER A 55 15.65 -5.90 -7.20
CA SER A 55 16.28 -5.35 -6.00
C SER A 55 16.04 -6.21 -4.76
N GLY A 56 14.89 -6.87 -4.66
CA GLY A 56 14.57 -7.79 -3.56
C GLY A 56 15.45 -9.04 -3.50
N ARG A 57 16.13 -9.37 -4.61
CA ARG A 57 17.12 -10.47 -4.65
C ARG A 57 18.49 -10.05 -4.08
N VAL A 58 18.77 -8.75 -4.06
CA VAL A 58 20.05 -8.19 -3.59
C VAL A 58 19.94 -7.78 -2.13
N MET A 59 18.84 -7.14 -1.76
CA MET A 59 18.63 -6.62 -0.40
C MET A 59 17.15 -6.70 -0.04
N GLN A 60 16.84 -7.29 1.11
CA GLN A 60 15.52 -7.22 1.70
C GLN A 60 15.37 -5.89 2.42
N LEU A 61 14.21 -5.27 2.27
CA LEU A 61 13.85 -4.00 2.91
C LEU A 61 12.63 -4.22 3.78
N ASP A 62 12.61 -3.59 4.95
CA ASP A 62 11.48 -3.63 5.88
C ASP A 62 10.64 -2.36 5.75
N PRO A 63 9.35 -2.48 5.37
CA PRO A 63 8.45 -1.33 5.25
C PRO A 63 8.32 -0.58 6.58
N VAL A 64 8.51 0.75 6.53
CA VAL A 64 8.40 1.63 7.71
C VAL A 64 7.01 2.29 7.82
N MET A 65 6.09 2.01 6.88
CA MET A 65 4.77 2.61 6.85
C MET A 65 3.69 1.53 6.91
N SER A 66 2.76 1.72 7.83
CA SER A 66 1.51 0.97 7.88
C SER A 66 0.31 1.94 7.87
N VAL A 67 -0.86 1.45 7.48
CA VAL A 67 -2.11 2.23 7.45
C VAL A 67 -3.17 1.48 8.22
N HIS A 68 -3.68 2.11 9.26
CA HIS A 68 -4.64 1.54 10.20
C HIS A 68 -5.91 2.37 10.21
N ALA A 69 -7.04 1.74 10.50
CA ALA A 69 -8.31 2.42 10.73
C ALA A 69 -9.11 1.70 11.82
N ARG A 70 -9.94 2.45 12.54
CA ARG A 70 -10.85 1.88 13.55
C ARG A 70 -12.26 1.77 13.00
N VAL A 71 -12.93 0.68 13.35
CA VAL A 71 -14.33 0.44 13.00
C VAL A 71 -15.21 1.54 13.61
N THR A 72 -15.93 2.26 12.74
CA THR A 72 -16.86 3.33 13.14
C THR A 72 -18.31 2.91 13.16
N ARG A 73 -18.64 1.79 12.53
CA ARG A 73 -19.98 1.22 12.52
C ARG A 73 -19.93 -0.27 12.24
N VAL A 74 -20.79 -1.00 12.94
CA VAL A 74 -21.08 -2.41 12.70
C VAL A 74 -22.54 -2.57 12.32
N ALA A 75 -22.83 -3.40 11.33
CA ALA A 75 -24.18 -3.71 10.87
C ALA A 75 -24.30 -5.20 10.50
N HIS A 76 -25.51 -5.74 10.64
CA HIS A 76 -25.85 -7.11 10.27
C HIS A 76 -27.02 -7.07 9.27
N PRO A 77 -26.75 -6.72 7.99
CA PRO A 77 -27.78 -6.62 6.99
C PRO A 77 -28.36 -7.98 6.63
N ALA A 78 -29.61 -8.00 6.20
CA ALA A 78 -30.27 -9.21 5.73
C ALA A 78 -29.66 -9.71 4.41
N MET A 79 -29.83 -11.01 4.13
CA MET A 79 -29.46 -11.59 2.84
C MET A 79 -30.16 -10.85 1.68
N GLY A 80 -29.37 -10.49 0.65
CA GLY A 80 -29.83 -9.71 -0.51
C GLY A 80 -29.75 -8.22 -0.38
N GLU A 81 -29.58 -7.66 0.85
CA GLU A 81 -29.38 -6.22 1.02
C GLU A 81 -28.12 -5.72 0.34
N GLY A 82 -28.18 -4.53 -0.25
CA GLY A 82 -27.07 -3.88 -0.93
C GLY A 82 -26.20 -3.10 0.04
N VAL A 83 -24.88 -3.09 -0.19
CA VAL A 83 -23.90 -2.35 0.61
C VAL A 83 -23.29 -1.22 -0.21
N GLY A 84 -23.32 0.00 0.34
CA GLY A 84 -22.72 1.18 -0.25
C GLY A 84 -23.43 1.70 -1.51
N TYR A 85 -22.83 2.69 -2.14
CA TYR A 85 -23.38 3.31 -3.35
C TYR A 85 -23.42 2.34 -4.53
N GLY A 86 -24.52 2.34 -5.25
CA GLY A 86 -24.73 1.53 -6.44
C GLY A 86 -24.92 0.04 -6.15
N PHE A 87 -24.91 -0.37 -4.89
CA PHE A 87 -25.14 -1.75 -4.46
C PHE A 87 -24.32 -2.77 -5.24
N THR A 88 -23.04 -2.45 -5.46
CA THR A 88 -22.09 -3.32 -6.19
C THR A 88 -21.73 -4.58 -5.41
N TYR A 89 -22.06 -4.61 -4.13
CA TYR A 89 -22.05 -5.80 -3.29
C TYR A 89 -23.45 -6.01 -2.70
N ARG A 90 -23.91 -7.26 -2.71
CA ARG A 90 -25.13 -7.69 -2.01
C ARG A 90 -24.77 -8.81 -1.05
N VAL A 91 -25.35 -8.74 0.14
CA VAL A 91 -25.11 -9.74 1.19
C VAL A 91 -25.51 -11.12 0.70
N PRO A 92 -24.57 -12.08 0.56
CA PRO A 92 -24.83 -13.35 -0.15
C PRO A 92 -25.54 -14.38 0.73
N ARG A 93 -25.49 -14.22 2.05
CA ARG A 93 -26.01 -15.19 3.04
C ARG A 93 -26.33 -14.51 4.36
N THR A 94 -26.98 -15.23 5.27
CA THR A 94 -27.15 -14.80 6.67
C THR A 94 -25.81 -14.81 7.43
N ARG A 95 -25.75 -14.08 8.55
CA ARG A 95 -24.56 -13.96 9.42
C ARG A 95 -23.33 -13.35 8.71
N VAL A 96 -23.57 -12.29 7.97
CA VAL A 96 -22.51 -11.41 7.46
C VAL A 96 -22.53 -10.15 8.30
N GLN A 97 -21.40 -9.83 8.90
CA GLN A 97 -21.20 -8.55 9.58
C GLN A 97 -20.54 -7.58 8.61
N ILE A 98 -21.07 -6.38 8.50
CA ILE A 98 -20.49 -5.29 7.71
C ILE A 98 -19.90 -4.26 8.66
N CYS A 99 -18.59 -4.04 8.56
CA CYS A 99 -17.88 -3.01 9.30
C CYS A 99 -17.57 -1.82 8.39
N THR A 100 -17.75 -0.60 8.89
CA THR A 100 -17.38 0.63 8.20
C THR A 100 -16.10 1.19 8.79
N LEU A 101 -15.18 1.59 7.92
CA LEU A 101 -13.88 2.18 8.25
C LEU A 101 -13.80 3.59 7.68
N PRO A 102 -13.32 4.59 8.46
CA PRO A 102 -13.37 6.01 8.11
C PRO A 102 -12.17 6.45 7.25
N ILE A 103 -11.89 5.73 6.18
CA ILE A 103 -10.89 6.07 5.16
C ILE A 103 -11.54 5.90 3.79
N GLY A 104 -11.32 6.83 2.88
CA GLY A 104 -11.85 6.77 1.54
C GLY A 104 -10.90 7.34 0.48
N TYR A 105 -11.43 7.64 -0.71
CA TYR A 105 -10.57 8.11 -1.79
C TYR A 105 -10.03 9.54 -1.56
N ALA A 106 -10.65 10.33 -0.70
CA ALA A 106 -10.11 11.63 -0.29
C ALA A 106 -8.87 11.51 0.62
N ASP A 107 -8.66 10.33 1.21
CA ASP A 107 -7.52 10.01 2.08
C ASP A 107 -6.41 9.25 1.34
N GLY A 108 -6.63 8.92 0.05
CA GLY A 108 -5.69 8.19 -0.79
C GLY A 108 -6.06 6.74 -1.09
N LEU A 109 -7.12 6.20 -0.49
CA LEU A 109 -7.60 4.85 -0.78
C LEU A 109 -8.40 4.85 -2.09
N SER A 110 -7.76 4.52 -3.20
CA SER A 110 -8.34 4.62 -4.52
C SER A 110 -9.67 3.87 -4.68
N ARG A 111 -10.65 4.52 -5.33
CA ARG A 111 -11.93 3.90 -5.66
C ARG A 111 -11.81 2.69 -6.60
N THR A 112 -10.71 2.57 -7.35
CA THR A 112 -10.44 1.42 -8.22
C THR A 112 -10.21 0.11 -7.44
N LEU A 113 -9.99 0.19 -6.14
CA LEU A 113 -9.85 -0.94 -5.22
C LEU A 113 -11.20 -1.53 -4.78
N SER A 114 -12.31 -0.89 -5.12
CA SER A 114 -13.66 -1.33 -4.73
C SER A 114 -13.93 -2.79 -5.11
N ASN A 115 -14.33 -3.60 -4.15
CA ASN A 115 -14.57 -5.05 -4.24
C ASN A 115 -13.33 -5.85 -4.71
N ARG A 116 -12.11 -5.34 -4.46
CA ARG A 116 -10.88 -5.96 -4.97
C ARG A 116 -9.77 -6.10 -3.94
N MET A 117 -9.83 -5.40 -2.84
CA MET A 117 -8.82 -5.42 -1.80
C MET A 117 -9.33 -6.12 -0.54
N ASP A 118 -8.39 -6.50 0.31
CA ASP A 118 -8.64 -6.96 1.66
C ASP A 118 -8.08 -5.95 2.67
N VAL A 119 -8.46 -6.12 3.93
CA VAL A 119 -7.82 -5.55 5.11
C VAL A 119 -7.47 -6.68 6.07
N LEU A 120 -6.59 -6.43 7.05
CA LEU A 120 -6.30 -7.40 8.10
C LEU A 120 -7.13 -7.09 9.35
N TYR A 121 -7.66 -8.14 9.94
CA TYR A 121 -8.35 -8.09 11.22
C TYR A 121 -8.05 -9.37 12.02
N ARG A 122 -7.38 -9.21 13.16
CA ARG A 122 -6.96 -10.31 14.05
C ARG A 122 -6.20 -11.43 13.32
N GLY A 123 -5.24 -11.05 12.48
CA GLY A 123 -4.42 -11.98 11.71
C GLY A 123 -5.07 -12.52 10.44
N GLU A 124 -6.30 -12.13 10.13
CA GLU A 124 -7.08 -12.65 9.02
C GLU A 124 -7.33 -11.61 7.94
N ARG A 125 -7.44 -12.06 6.68
CA ARG A 125 -7.84 -11.19 5.56
C ARG A 125 -9.36 -11.09 5.50
N VAL A 126 -9.87 -9.86 5.56
CA VAL A 126 -11.30 -9.52 5.48
C VAL A 126 -11.54 -8.71 4.22
N HIS A 127 -12.50 -9.16 3.39
CA HIS A 127 -12.72 -8.57 2.07
C HIS A 127 -13.44 -7.22 2.12
N GLN A 128 -12.94 -6.26 1.36
CA GLN A 128 -13.58 -4.97 1.13
C GLN A 128 -14.79 -5.15 0.21
N VAL A 129 -15.94 -4.59 0.58
CA VAL A 129 -17.20 -4.78 -0.12
C VAL A 129 -17.91 -3.47 -0.45
N GLY A 130 -18.53 -3.43 -1.61
CA GLY A 130 -19.19 -2.24 -2.13
C GLY A 130 -18.19 -1.21 -2.68
N ASN A 131 -18.70 -0.06 -3.13
CA ASN A 131 -17.83 1.01 -3.61
C ASN A 131 -17.15 1.73 -2.45
N ILE A 132 -15.84 1.99 -2.57
CA ILE A 132 -15.10 2.90 -1.71
C ILE A 132 -15.69 4.31 -1.91
N CYS A 133 -16.06 4.96 -0.81
CA CYS A 133 -16.64 6.30 -0.78
C CYS A 133 -15.55 7.37 -0.58
N MET A 134 -15.94 8.62 -0.46
CA MET A 134 -15.02 9.74 -0.23
C MET A 134 -14.25 9.58 1.06
N ASP A 135 -14.93 9.28 2.16
CA ASP A 135 -14.39 9.32 3.52
C ASP A 135 -14.54 7.98 4.27
N GLN A 136 -15.02 6.93 3.58
CA GLN A 136 -15.23 5.62 4.21
C GLN A 136 -15.29 4.49 3.20
N PHE A 137 -15.07 3.28 3.69
CA PHE A 137 -15.34 2.04 2.96
C PHE A 137 -15.88 0.96 3.91
N MET A 138 -16.35 -0.13 3.35
CA MET A 138 -16.91 -1.24 4.11
C MET A 138 -16.15 -2.53 3.85
N VAL A 139 -16.11 -3.39 4.88
CA VAL A 139 -15.60 -4.75 4.81
C VAL A 139 -16.66 -5.73 5.30
N ALA A 140 -16.61 -6.96 4.81
CA ALA A 140 -17.52 -8.01 5.21
C ALA A 140 -16.79 -9.10 6.02
N ILE A 141 -17.11 -9.24 7.29
CA ILE A 141 -16.70 -10.39 8.09
C ILE A 141 -17.72 -11.51 7.85
N GLN A 142 -17.24 -12.63 7.35
CA GLN A 142 -18.05 -13.79 7.02
C GLN A 142 -17.49 -15.01 7.75
N SER A 143 -18.09 -15.34 8.88
CA SER A 143 -17.75 -16.59 9.57
C SER A 143 -18.11 -17.79 8.72
N ASN A 144 -17.20 -18.74 8.68
CA ASN A 144 -17.41 -20.04 8.04
C ASN A 144 -17.08 -21.11 9.09
N PRO A 145 -17.82 -22.25 9.11
CA PRO A 145 -17.63 -23.29 10.13
C PRO A 145 -16.22 -23.88 10.22
N ALA A 146 -15.44 -23.77 9.14
CA ALA A 146 -14.05 -24.25 9.11
C ALA A 146 -13.03 -23.18 9.55
N HIS A 147 -13.45 -21.92 9.58
CA HIS A 147 -12.58 -20.79 9.91
C HIS A 147 -13.43 -19.65 10.46
N GLU A 148 -13.43 -19.49 11.78
CA GLU A 148 -14.25 -18.51 12.46
C GLU A 148 -13.42 -17.23 12.71
N ILE A 149 -13.75 -16.18 11.97
CA ILE A 149 -13.23 -14.84 12.25
C ILE A 149 -14.15 -14.23 13.32
N PRO A 150 -13.63 -13.78 14.47
CA PRO A 150 -14.43 -13.14 15.48
C PRO A 150 -15.18 -11.91 14.96
N GLU A 151 -16.38 -11.68 15.44
CA GLU A 151 -17.12 -10.44 15.14
C GLU A 151 -16.32 -9.22 15.63
N ALA A 152 -16.34 -8.17 14.82
CA ALA A 152 -15.72 -6.90 15.18
C ALA A 152 -16.70 -6.02 15.96
N GLU A 153 -16.15 -5.18 16.81
CA GLU A 153 -16.88 -4.18 17.58
C GLU A 153 -16.50 -2.76 17.13
N TYR A 154 -17.31 -1.79 17.53
CA TYR A 154 -16.97 -0.37 17.36
C TYR A 154 -15.64 -0.06 18.04
N GLY A 155 -14.73 0.58 17.33
CA GLY A 155 -13.40 0.95 17.81
C GLY A 155 -12.31 -0.11 17.57
N ASP A 156 -12.66 -1.33 17.15
CA ASP A 156 -11.68 -2.34 16.76
C ASP A 156 -10.80 -1.84 15.61
N GLU A 157 -9.51 -2.16 15.67
CA GLU A 157 -8.54 -1.78 14.66
C GLU A 157 -8.50 -2.79 13.52
N MET A 158 -8.42 -2.27 12.30
CA MET A 158 -8.15 -3.03 11.08
C MET A 158 -6.97 -2.41 10.34
N ILE A 159 -6.13 -3.25 9.74
CA ILE A 159 -4.93 -2.82 9.03
C ILE A 159 -5.19 -2.86 7.52
N ILE A 160 -5.03 -1.73 6.87
CA ILE A 160 -5.23 -1.57 5.42
C ILE A 160 -3.96 -1.90 4.65
N VAL A 161 -2.82 -1.48 5.19
CA VAL A 161 -1.48 -1.83 4.73
C VAL A 161 -0.62 -2.07 5.95
N GLY A 162 0.10 -3.17 5.97
CA GLY A 162 0.96 -3.55 7.11
C GLY A 162 0.84 -5.03 7.45
N ARG A 163 1.21 -5.38 8.69
CA ARG A 163 1.21 -6.75 9.20
C ARG A 163 0.31 -6.89 10.43
N ASP A 164 -0.32 -8.06 10.52
CA ASP A 164 -1.08 -8.51 11.68
C ASP A 164 -0.78 -10.01 11.88
N GLY A 165 0.06 -10.32 12.87
CA GLY A 165 0.63 -11.67 13.03
C GLY A 165 1.44 -12.09 11.80
N ASP A 166 1.05 -13.23 11.21
CA ASP A 166 1.68 -13.75 9.98
C ASP A 166 1.06 -13.20 8.69
N ALA A 167 -0.07 -12.50 8.80
CA ALA A 167 -0.74 -11.90 7.65
C ALA A 167 -0.13 -10.54 7.30
N GLU A 168 -0.03 -10.26 6.00
CA GLU A 168 0.53 -9.01 5.49
C GLU A 168 -0.26 -8.51 4.28
N ILE A 169 -0.44 -7.19 4.20
CA ILE A 169 -0.87 -6.47 2.98
C ILE A 169 0.17 -5.41 2.68
N THR A 170 0.82 -5.53 1.52
CA THR A 170 1.93 -4.65 1.14
C THR A 170 1.46 -3.49 0.24
N MET A 171 2.28 -2.42 0.18
CA MET A 171 2.10 -1.35 -0.82
C MET A 171 2.18 -1.89 -2.25
N ASP A 172 2.98 -2.93 -2.49
CA ASP A 172 3.09 -3.59 -3.81
C ASP A 172 1.81 -4.34 -4.18
N GLU A 173 1.16 -4.99 -3.22
CA GLU A 173 -0.14 -5.62 -3.43
C GLU A 173 -1.19 -4.57 -3.83
N MET A 174 -1.27 -3.47 -3.09
CA MET A 174 -2.17 -2.36 -3.39
C MET A 174 -1.88 -1.73 -4.75
N ALA A 175 -0.60 -1.58 -5.11
CA ALA A 175 -0.17 -1.06 -6.40
C ALA A 175 -0.61 -1.97 -7.56
N ARG A 176 -0.42 -3.29 -7.44
CA ARG A 176 -0.89 -4.26 -8.44
C ARG A 176 -2.42 -4.20 -8.63
N LEU A 177 -3.18 -4.12 -7.55
CA LEU A 177 -4.64 -4.00 -7.60
C LEU A 177 -5.09 -2.68 -8.26
N ARG A 178 -4.34 -1.59 -8.08
CA ARG A 178 -4.60 -0.27 -8.69
C ARG A 178 -4.12 -0.17 -10.14
N GLY A 179 -3.18 -1.01 -10.57
CA GLY A 179 -2.50 -0.89 -11.84
C GLY A 179 -1.44 0.22 -11.87
N THR A 180 -0.71 0.41 -10.76
CA THR A 180 0.32 1.44 -10.57
C THR A 180 1.54 0.88 -9.85
N ILE A 181 2.39 1.76 -9.28
CA ILE A 181 3.57 1.43 -8.49
C ILE A 181 3.40 1.78 -7.01
N ASN A 182 4.16 1.12 -6.14
CA ASN A 182 4.11 1.33 -4.68
C ASN A 182 4.39 2.77 -4.26
N TYR A 183 5.21 3.50 -5.00
CA TYR A 183 5.48 4.94 -4.80
C TYR A 183 4.20 5.78 -4.81
N GLU A 184 3.36 5.57 -5.84
CA GLU A 184 2.10 6.31 -5.98
C GLU A 184 1.10 5.94 -4.87
N VAL A 185 1.08 4.66 -4.47
CA VAL A 185 0.22 4.22 -3.38
C VAL A 185 0.61 4.92 -2.08
N ALA A 186 1.88 4.90 -1.73
CA ALA A 186 2.38 5.53 -0.50
C ALA A 186 2.17 7.05 -0.50
N CYS A 187 2.46 7.72 -1.62
CA CYS A 187 2.24 9.17 -1.77
C CYS A 187 0.75 9.54 -1.76
N GLY A 188 -0.14 8.60 -2.07
CA GLY A 188 -1.58 8.81 -2.09
C GLY A 188 -2.17 9.04 -0.70
N PHE A 189 -1.63 8.40 0.34
CA PHE A 189 -2.08 8.61 1.72
C PHE A 189 -1.67 10.00 2.21
N GLY A 190 -2.64 10.91 2.18
CA GLY A 190 -2.42 12.34 2.29
C GLY A 190 -2.37 12.88 3.71
N MET A 191 -2.48 14.22 3.81
CA MET A 191 -2.38 14.96 5.07
C MET A 191 -3.63 14.86 5.95
N ARG A 192 -4.73 14.28 5.46
CA ARG A 192 -5.95 14.09 6.24
C ARG A 192 -5.83 12.95 7.26
N LEU A 193 -4.87 12.06 7.08
CA LEU A 193 -4.58 10.96 8.00
C LEU A 193 -3.55 11.42 9.03
N ASP A 194 -3.84 11.13 10.29
CA ASP A 194 -2.90 11.36 11.38
C ASP A 194 -1.66 10.48 11.20
N LYS A 195 -0.48 11.06 11.41
CA LYS A 195 0.79 10.35 11.35
C LYS A 195 1.30 10.11 12.76
N VAL A 196 1.42 8.84 13.10
CA VAL A 196 1.97 8.39 14.38
C VAL A 196 3.35 7.81 14.11
N TYR A 197 4.35 8.34 14.79
CA TYR A 197 5.73 7.84 14.71
C TYR A 197 5.98 6.93 15.91
N VAL A 198 6.43 5.70 15.66
CA VAL A 198 6.68 4.65 16.64
C VAL A 198 8.13 4.21 16.64
#